data_2004fe28572e655c09adbe1ea8c339cf
#
_entry.id   2004fe28572e655c09adbe1ea8c339cf
#
_cell.length_a   1.000
_cell.length_b   1.000
_cell.length_c   1.000
_cell.angle_alpha   90.00
_cell.angle_beta   90.00
_cell.angle_gamma   90.00
#
_symmetry.space_group_name_H-M   'P 1'
#
loop_
_entity.id
_entity.type
_entity.pdbx_description
1 polymer ?
#
loop_
_entity_poly.entity_id
_entity_poly.type
_entity_poly.pdbx_seq_one_letter_code
_entity_poly.pdbx_strand_id
1 'polypeptide(L)'
;MAQIRVRGLADLNKFLQDLPVKMEANILRGALRAGLKPIKEAAVQNCPVGDPNDENRIKYGGYRGALRDSIRISGRFDKKQARVIARLIVGGKGKNGADVWYAHLIELTGAAPHSLSWRHTEMNHPGFRPKPFMRPALDSQANNGVLAAADYIKKRLATKNGLNTADIELGIE
;
A
#
# COMPACT_ATOMS: atom_id res chain seq x y z
N MET A 1 3.13 18.55 10.41
CA MET A 1 3.54 17.17 10.05
C MET A 1 4.49 16.68 11.13
N ALA A 2 4.16 15.60 11.82
CA ALA A 2 5.04 15.00 12.82
C ALA A 2 6.28 14.43 12.10
N GLN A 3 7.48 14.82 12.51
CA GLN A 3 8.71 14.21 12.02
C GLN A 3 8.91 12.90 12.80
N ILE A 4 8.90 11.79 12.06
CA ILE A 4 9.18 10.47 12.63
C ILE A 4 10.71 10.33 12.72
N ARG A 5 11.23 10.22 13.91
CA ARG A 5 12.64 9.90 14.16
C ARG A 5 12.75 8.45 14.62
N VAL A 6 13.54 7.66 13.93
CA VAL A 6 13.82 6.26 14.29
C VAL A 6 15.29 6.15 14.69
N ARG A 7 15.54 5.65 15.89
CA ARG A 7 16.91 5.37 16.37
C ARG A 7 17.50 4.18 15.65
N GLY A 8 18.83 4.14 15.49
CA GLY A 8 19.56 3.03 14.91
C GLY A 8 19.54 2.95 13.38
N LEU A 9 18.85 3.86 12.67
CA LEU A 9 18.83 3.86 11.19
C LEU A 9 20.20 4.17 10.58
N ALA A 10 21.02 4.98 11.23
CA ALA A 10 22.36 5.32 10.74
C ALA A 10 23.27 4.08 10.72
N ASP A 11 23.25 3.28 11.78
CA ASP A 11 24.03 2.05 11.89
C ASP A 11 23.54 1.00 10.89
N LEU A 12 22.21 0.88 10.74
CA LEU A 12 21.60 0.01 9.78
C LEU A 12 21.97 0.38 8.33
N ASN A 13 22.02 1.68 8.01
CA ASN A 13 22.43 2.18 6.70
C ASN A 13 23.91 1.86 6.41
N LYS A 14 24.80 2.03 7.40
CA LYS A 14 26.20 1.66 7.27
C LYS A 14 26.37 0.18 6.95
N PHE A 15 25.67 -0.70 7.65
CA PHE A 15 25.67 -2.14 7.35
C PHE A 15 25.15 -2.48 5.95
N LEU A 16 24.15 -1.76 5.46
CA LEU A 16 23.63 -1.96 4.11
C LEU A 16 24.64 -1.56 3.04
N GLN A 17 25.41 -0.49 3.25
CA GLN A 17 26.42 -0.01 2.29
C GLN A 17 27.57 -1.00 2.09
N ASP A 18 27.88 -1.81 3.08
CA ASP A 18 28.92 -2.84 3.01
C ASP A 18 28.51 -4.11 2.27
N LEU A 19 27.25 -4.19 1.82
CA LEU A 19 26.71 -5.38 1.15
C LEU A 19 26.84 -5.30 -0.37
N PRO A 20 26.99 -6.45 -1.06
CA PRO A 20 26.87 -6.52 -2.51
C PRO A 20 25.52 -5.95 -2.99
N VAL A 21 25.53 -5.13 -4.04
CA VAL A 21 24.36 -4.39 -4.55
C VAL A 21 23.12 -5.27 -4.78
N LYS A 22 23.32 -6.52 -5.24
CA LYS A 22 22.19 -7.44 -5.44
C LYS A 22 21.56 -7.92 -4.12
N MET A 23 22.35 -8.10 -3.09
CA MET A 23 21.87 -8.50 -1.78
C MET A 23 21.15 -7.36 -1.10
N GLU A 24 21.74 -6.18 -1.14
CA GLU A 24 21.12 -4.93 -0.67
C GLU A 24 19.74 -4.70 -1.30
N ALA A 25 19.64 -4.74 -2.63
CA ALA A 25 18.37 -4.55 -3.33
C ALA A 25 17.28 -5.56 -2.95
N ASN A 26 17.63 -6.81 -2.67
CA ASN A 26 16.68 -7.83 -2.24
C ASN A 26 16.22 -7.62 -0.80
N ILE A 27 17.14 -7.23 0.09
CA ILE A 27 16.82 -6.92 1.50
C ILE A 27 15.91 -5.69 1.55
N LEU A 28 16.27 -4.61 0.85
CA LEU A 28 15.46 -3.39 0.79
C LEU A 28 14.07 -3.62 0.20
N ARG A 29 13.96 -4.44 -0.84
CA ARG A 29 12.63 -4.80 -1.41
C ARG A 29 11.77 -5.55 -0.40
N GLY A 30 12.35 -6.47 0.34
CA GLY A 30 11.67 -7.20 1.40
C GLY A 30 11.25 -6.29 2.54
N ALA A 31 12.14 -5.39 2.97
CA ALA A 31 11.89 -4.42 4.04
C ALA A 31 10.75 -3.46 3.69
N LEU A 32 10.78 -2.88 2.49
CA LEU A 32 9.71 -1.98 2.04
C LEU A 32 8.35 -2.69 1.94
N ARG A 33 8.34 -3.96 1.54
CA ARG A 33 7.11 -4.78 1.56
C ARG A 33 6.62 -5.06 2.97
N ALA A 34 7.53 -5.36 3.90
CA ALA A 34 7.20 -5.56 5.31
C ALA A 34 6.63 -4.27 5.92
N GLY A 35 7.25 -3.12 5.64
CA GLY A 35 6.78 -1.81 6.10
C GLY A 35 5.42 -1.41 5.56
N LEU A 36 5.10 -1.78 4.31
CA LEU A 36 3.80 -1.49 3.71
C LEU A 36 2.69 -2.45 4.18
N LYS A 37 3.03 -3.55 4.85
CA LYS A 37 2.04 -4.55 5.28
C LYS A 37 1.03 -4.00 6.30
N PRO A 38 1.43 -3.36 7.43
CA PRO A 38 0.48 -2.80 8.39
C PRO A 38 -0.39 -1.70 7.76
N ILE A 39 0.17 -0.87 6.87
CA ILE A 39 -0.58 0.16 6.16
C ILE A 39 -1.62 -0.48 5.22
N LYS A 40 -1.26 -1.54 4.52
CA LYS A 40 -2.19 -2.31 3.68
C LYS A 40 -3.33 -2.89 4.50
N GLU A 41 -3.03 -3.50 5.65
CA GLU A 41 -4.03 -4.13 6.52
C GLU A 41 -5.04 -3.07 7.03
N ALA A 42 -4.56 -1.92 7.48
CA ALA A 42 -5.42 -0.81 7.86
C ALA A 42 -6.26 -0.27 6.69
N ALA A 43 -5.67 -0.13 5.49
CA ALA A 43 -6.40 0.29 4.30
C ALA A 43 -7.51 -0.71 3.91
N VAL A 44 -7.25 -2.01 4.05
CA VAL A 44 -8.25 -3.06 3.82
C VAL A 44 -9.40 -2.98 4.84
N GLN A 45 -9.10 -2.70 6.10
CA GLN A 45 -10.12 -2.53 7.16
C GLN A 45 -10.97 -1.28 6.94
N ASN A 46 -10.35 -0.16 6.57
CA ASN A 46 -11.02 1.12 6.34
C ASN A 46 -11.76 1.17 4.99
N CYS A 47 -11.49 0.21 4.10
CA CYS A 47 -12.02 0.24 2.74
C CYS A 47 -13.53 0.06 2.73
N PRO A 48 -14.30 0.98 2.11
CA PRO A 48 -15.75 0.84 2.01
C PRO A 48 -16.12 -0.39 1.18
N VAL A 49 -17.10 -1.12 1.66
CA VAL A 49 -17.67 -2.30 0.97
C VAL A 49 -19.07 -1.93 0.49
N GLY A 50 -19.34 -2.11 -0.79
CA GLY A 50 -20.63 -1.79 -1.38
C GLY A 50 -21.78 -2.68 -0.89
N ASP A 51 -23.01 -2.25 -1.20
CA ASP A 51 -24.24 -2.98 -0.86
C ASP A 51 -24.21 -4.41 -1.43
N PRO A 52 -24.57 -5.43 -0.64
CA PRO A 52 -24.70 -6.80 -1.15
C PRO A 52 -25.77 -6.96 -2.23
N ASN A 53 -26.83 -6.15 -2.18
CA ASN A 53 -28.00 -6.26 -3.06
C ASN A 53 -27.91 -5.39 -4.32
N ASP A 54 -26.76 -4.81 -4.64
CA ASP A 54 -26.57 -4.01 -5.84
C ASP A 54 -26.48 -4.91 -7.09
N GLU A 55 -27.63 -5.14 -7.72
CA GLU A 55 -27.76 -5.97 -8.93
C GLU A 55 -26.97 -5.40 -10.12
N ASN A 56 -26.86 -4.08 -10.23
CA ASN A 56 -26.10 -3.44 -11.31
C ASN A 56 -24.63 -3.83 -11.26
N ARG A 57 -24.06 -3.94 -10.07
CA ARG A 57 -22.67 -4.34 -9.90
C ARG A 57 -22.43 -5.76 -10.42
N ILE A 58 -23.33 -6.70 -10.12
CA ILE A 58 -23.25 -8.09 -10.56
C ILE A 58 -23.36 -8.16 -12.09
N LYS A 59 -24.28 -7.39 -12.67
CA LYS A 59 -24.49 -7.31 -14.11
C LYS A 59 -23.25 -6.86 -14.90
N TYR A 60 -22.42 -6.00 -14.31
CA TYR A 60 -21.20 -5.51 -14.95
C TYR A 60 -19.92 -6.25 -14.49
N GLY A 61 -20.05 -7.46 -13.95
CA GLY A 61 -18.90 -8.31 -13.57
C GLY A 61 -18.19 -7.88 -12.29
N GLY A 62 -18.80 -6.98 -11.53
CA GLY A 62 -18.28 -6.60 -10.22
C GLY A 62 -18.76 -7.55 -9.12
N TYR A 63 -18.05 -7.55 -7.99
CA TYR A 63 -18.46 -8.29 -6.80
C TYR A 63 -18.24 -7.45 -5.55
N ARG A 64 -18.94 -7.83 -4.46
CA ARG A 64 -18.81 -7.15 -3.18
C ARG A 64 -17.38 -7.28 -2.64
N GLY A 65 -16.73 -6.15 -2.37
CA GLY A 65 -15.34 -6.10 -1.88
C GLY A 65 -14.29 -6.04 -2.99
N ALA A 66 -14.66 -5.91 -4.27
CA ALA A 66 -13.71 -5.79 -5.37
C ALA A 66 -12.67 -4.69 -5.15
N LEU A 67 -13.08 -3.54 -4.61
CA LEU A 67 -12.19 -2.43 -4.26
C LEU A 67 -11.16 -2.86 -3.20
N ARG A 68 -11.62 -3.50 -2.13
CA ARG A 68 -10.78 -4.00 -1.04
C ARG A 68 -9.76 -5.03 -1.53
N ASP A 69 -10.21 -5.96 -2.37
CA ASP A 69 -9.36 -7.02 -2.92
C ASP A 69 -8.35 -6.51 -3.97
N SER A 70 -8.60 -5.31 -4.51
CA SER A 70 -7.66 -4.65 -5.43
C SER A 70 -6.45 -4.02 -4.73
N ILE A 71 -6.49 -3.88 -3.38
CA ILE A 71 -5.41 -3.28 -2.60
C ILE A 71 -4.21 -4.24 -2.57
N ARG A 72 -3.10 -3.83 -3.19
CA ARG A 72 -1.92 -4.68 -3.33
C ARG A 72 -0.63 -3.91 -3.14
N ILE A 73 0.40 -4.61 -2.66
CA ILE A 73 1.76 -4.08 -2.58
C ILE A 73 2.51 -4.50 -3.83
N SER A 74 3.09 -3.54 -4.54
CA SER A 74 3.98 -3.74 -5.67
C SER A 74 5.37 -3.22 -5.33
N GLY A 75 6.41 -4.00 -5.62
CA GLY A 75 7.79 -3.58 -5.38
C GLY A 75 8.68 -3.97 -6.56
N ARG A 76 9.48 -3.02 -7.04
CA ARG A 76 10.43 -3.24 -8.12
C ARG A 76 11.78 -2.60 -7.81
N PHE A 77 12.83 -3.13 -8.43
CA PHE A 77 14.15 -2.50 -8.47
C PHE A 77 14.29 -1.70 -9.76
N ASP A 78 14.55 -0.42 -9.64
CA ASP A 78 14.85 0.46 -10.77
C ASP A 78 16.36 0.42 -11.04
N LYS A 79 16.76 -0.30 -12.09
CA LYS A 79 18.16 -0.49 -12.46
C LYS A 79 18.83 0.82 -12.90
N LYS A 80 18.07 1.76 -13.51
CA LYS A 80 18.63 3.02 -14.02
C LYS A 80 19.05 3.96 -12.91
N GLN A 81 18.29 3.97 -11.82
CA GLN A 81 18.52 4.87 -10.67
C GLN A 81 19.04 4.11 -9.44
N ALA A 82 19.40 2.84 -9.58
CA ALA A 82 19.88 1.97 -8.50
C ALA A 82 19.03 2.06 -7.22
N ARG A 83 17.68 2.16 -7.37
CA ARG A 83 16.76 2.33 -6.23
C ARG A 83 15.70 1.26 -6.19
N VAL A 84 15.28 0.93 -4.97
CA VAL A 84 14.12 0.06 -4.72
C VAL A 84 12.89 0.92 -4.51
N ILE A 85 11.81 0.59 -5.22
CA ILE A 85 10.54 1.28 -5.10
C ILE A 85 9.49 0.25 -4.67
N ALA A 86 8.75 0.55 -3.60
CA ALA A 86 7.55 -0.17 -3.24
C ALA A 86 6.36 0.79 -3.17
N ARG A 87 5.21 0.31 -3.62
CA ARG A 87 3.98 1.10 -3.69
C ARG A 87 2.82 0.27 -3.16
N LEU A 88 1.96 0.90 -2.39
CA LEU A 88 0.62 0.41 -2.12
C LEU A 88 -0.29 0.93 -3.23
N ILE A 89 -0.93 0.02 -3.95
CA ILE A 89 -1.73 0.32 -5.13
C ILE A 89 -3.15 -0.16 -4.87
N VAL A 90 -4.12 0.64 -5.27
CA VAL A 90 -5.54 0.31 -5.27
C VAL A 90 -6.12 0.53 -6.68
N GLY A 91 -7.07 -0.30 -7.07
CA GLY A 91 -7.71 -0.20 -8.38
C GLY A 91 -7.03 -1.03 -9.47
N GLY A 92 -7.51 -0.85 -10.72
CA GLY A 92 -7.18 -1.68 -11.88
C GLY A 92 -7.85 -3.06 -11.82
N LYS A 93 -7.38 -4.00 -12.63
CA LYS A 93 -7.96 -5.36 -12.64
C LYS A 93 -7.69 -6.07 -11.32
N GLY A 94 -8.76 -6.39 -10.59
CA GLY A 94 -8.75 -7.20 -9.37
C GLY A 94 -8.46 -8.67 -9.66
N LYS A 95 -8.35 -9.49 -8.60
CA LYS A 95 -8.05 -10.93 -8.71
C LYS A 95 -9.05 -11.71 -9.58
N ASN A 96 -10.31 -11.29 -9.60
CA ASN A 96 -11.38 -11.95 -10.34
C ASN A 96 -11.76 -11.21 -11.64
N GLY A 97 -10.84 -10.41 -12.20
CA GLY A 97 -11.08 -9.69 -13.45
C GLY A 97 -11.96 -8.44 -13.33
N ALA A 98 -12.52 -8.16 -12.15
CA ALA A 98 -13.30 -6.95 -11.94
C ALA A 98 -12.42 -5.70 -12.12
N ASP A 99 -12.88 -4.77 -12.96
CA ASP A 99 -12.17 -3.52 -13.18
C ASP A 99 -12.57 -2.48 -12.11
N VAL A 100 -11.61 -2.08 -11.30
CA VAL A 100 -11.79 -1.16 -10.17
C VAL A 100 -11.22 0.22 -10.52
N TRP A 101 -11.57 0.75 -11.68
CA TRP A 101 -11.12 2.05 -12.18
C TRP A 101 -11.56 3.21 -11.27
N TYR A 102 -12.68 3.09 -10.59
CA TYR A 102 -13.29 4.11 -9.74
C TYR A 102 -12.61 4.32 -8.37
N ALA A 103 -11.57 3.57 -8.07
CA ALA A 103 -10.87 3.65 -6.77
C ALA A 103 -10.43 5.06 -6.40
N HIS A 104 -9.94 5.84 -7.38
CA HIS A 104 -9.50 7.22 -7.16
C HIS A 104 -10.65 8.18 -6.83
N LEU A 105 -11.85 7.93 -7.37
CA LEU A 105 -13.04 8.73 -7.06
C LEU A 105 -13.44 8.54 -5.59
N ILE A 106 -13.40 7.30 -5.11
CA ILE A 106 -13.75 6.99 -3.71
C ILE A 106 -12.73 7.62 -2.75
N GLU A 107 -11.44 7.55 -3.09
CA GLU A 107 -10.38 8.08 -2.21
C GLU A 107 -10.32 9.61 -2.21
N LEU A 108 -10.47 10.27 -3.36
CA LEU A 108 -10.05 11.66 -3.52
C LEU A 108 -11.21 12.64 -3.78
N THR A 109 -12.05 12.36 -4.75
CA THR A 109 -12.94 13.37 -5.32
C THR A 109 -14.42 13.12 -5.08
N GLY A 110 -14.82 11.87 -4.87
CA GLY A 110 -16.25 11.53 -5.00
C GLY A 110 -16.76 11.75 -6.43
N ALA A 111 -18.04 11.86 -6.59
CA ALA A 111 -18.69 12.24 -7.84
C ALA A 111 -19.86 13.19 -7.57
N ALA A 112 -19.93 14.29 -8.31
CA ALA A 112 -21.10 15.16 -8.30
C ALA A 112 -22.30 14.45 -8.96
N PRO A 113 -23.55 14.82 -8.64
CA PRO A 113 -24.71 14.37 -9.39
C PRO A 113 -24.55 14.68 -10.88
N HIS A 114 -24.78 13.71 -11.73
CA HIS A 114 -24.64 13.87 -13.18
C HIS A 114 -25.58 12.93 -13.94
N SER A 115 -25.97 13.36 -15.15
CA SER A 115 -26.70 12.51 -16.08
C SER A 115 -25.72 11.75 -16.97
N LEU A 116 -25.92 10.46 -17.09
CA LEU A 116 -25.20 9.60 -18.02
C LEU A 116 -26.15 9.18 -19.13
N SER A 117 -25.84 9.53 -20.37
CA SER A 117 -26.52 8.98 -21.54
C SER A 117 -25.73 7.77 -22.05
N TRP A 118 -26.30 6.60 -21.90
CA TRP A 118 -25.72 5.36 -22.41
C TRP A 118 -26.74 4.61 -23.25
N ARG A 119 -26.46 4.42 -24.53
CA ARG A 119 -27.32 3.68 -25.47
C ARG A 119 -28.78 4.15 -25.44
N HIS A 120 -29.00 5.49 -25.53
CA HIS A 120 -30.33 6.12 -25.53
C HIS A 120 -31.12 6.02 -24.20
N THR A 121 -30.46 5.64 -23.12
CA THR A 121 -31.06 5.67 -21.79
C THR A 121 -30.38 6.74 -20.95
N GLU A 122 -31.14 7.72 -20.49
CA GLU A 122 -30.66 8.70 -19.52
C GLU A 122 -30.76 8.12 -18.13
N MET A 123 -29.62 8.03 -17.46
CA MET A 123 -29.52 7.60 -16.06
C MET A 123 -29.00 8.76 -15.21
N ASN A 124 -29.76 9.17 -14.23
CA ASN A 124 -29.35 10.16 -13.26
C ASN A 124 -28.57 9.49 -12.13
N HIS A 125 -27.29 9.80 -12.02
CA HIS A 125 -26.47 9.32 -10.91
C HIS A 125 -26.47 10.39 -9.80
N PRO A 126 -26.87 10.04 -8.55
CA PRO A 126 -27.01 11.00 -7.46
C PRO A 126 -25.66 11.56 -6.98
N GLY A 127 -24.55 11.06 -7.49
CA GLY A 127 -23.23 11.37 -6.96
C GLY A 127 -22.92 10.62 -5.66
N PHE A 128 -21.74 10.84 -5.13
CA PHE A 128 -21.34 10.36 -3.80
C PHE A 128 -20.22 11.22 -3.24
N ARG A 129 -20.13 11.27 -1.91
CA ARG A 129 -19.03 11.92 -1.21
C ARG A 129 -17.79 10.99 -1.17
N PRO A 130 -16.57 11.55 -1.22
CA PRO A 130 -15.36 10.74 -1.06
C PRO A 130 -15.35 10.07 0.32
N LYS A 131 -14.86 8.85 0.35
CA LYS A 131 -14.65 8.05 1.57
C LYS A 131 -13.19 7.61 1.58
N PRO A 132 -12.26 8.48 2.00
CA PRO A 132 -10.82 8.16 1.98
C PRO A 132 -10.53 7.01 2.96
N PHE A 133 -9.75 6.05 2.52
CA PHE A 133 -9.35 4.88 3.31
C PHE A 133 -7.85 4.64 3.28
N MET A 134 -7.17 5.07 2.22
CA MET A 134 -5.72 4.93 2.07
C MET A 134 -4.96 5.94 2.92
N ARG A 135 -5.37 7.22 2.89
CA ARG A 135 -4.72 8.28 3.65
C ARG A 135 -4.83 8.06 5.17
N PRO A 136 -6.01 7.81 5.76
CA PRO A 136 -6.11 7.48 7.19
C PRO A 136 -5.31 6.23 7.59
N ALA A 137 -5.23 5.22 6.70
CA ALA A 137 -4.41 4.04 6.94
C ALA A 137 -2.92 4.36 6.99
N LEU A 138 -2.44 5.24 6.10
CA LEU A 138 -1.05 5.70 6.13
C LEU A 138 -0.77 6.49 7.41
N ASP A 139 -1.62 7.47 7.74
CA ASP A 139 -1.42 8.35 8.89
C ASP A 139 -1.40 7.57 10.21
N SER A 140 -2.24 6.53 10.35
CA SER A 140 -2.30 5.71 11.56
C SER A 140 -1.19 4.66 11.67
N GLN A 141 -0.65 4.17 10.55
CA GLN A 141 0.29 3.03 10.53
C GLN A 141 1.69 3.39 10.04
N ALA A 142 1.98 4.65 9.77
CA ALA A 142 3.29 5.06 9.25
C ALA A 142 4.44 4.62 10.18
N ASN A 143 4.31 4.84 11.49
CA ASN A 143 5.31 4.48 12.49
C ASN A 143 5.53 2.95 12.53
N ASN A 144 4.44 2.18 12.60
CA ASN A 144 4.49 0.72 12.60
C ASN A 144 5.11 0.19 11.30
N GLY A 145 4.85 0.87 10.18
CA GLY A 145 5.46 0.55 8.90
C GLY A 145 6.99 0.72 8.90
N VAL A 146 7.49 1.83 9.44
CA VAL A 146 8.94 2.07 9.53
C VAL A 146 9.61 1.04 10.43
N LEU A 147 9.03 0.76 11.60
CA LEU A 147 9.56 -0.26 12.52
C LEU A 147 9.57 -1.65 11.88
N ALA A 148 8.49 -2.06 11.21
CA ALA A 148 8.42 -3.35 10.55
C ALA A 148 9.46 -3.50 9.42
N ALA A 149 9.76 -2.42 8.70
CA ALA A 149 10.81 -2.40 7.69
C ALA A 149 12.20 -2.58 8.32
N ALA A 150 12.48 -1.84 9.39
CA ALA A 150 13.75 -1.88 10.10
C ALA A 150 13.99 -3.24 10.75
N ASP A 151 12.98 -3.83 11.40
CA ASP A 151 13.04 -5.18 11.96
C ASP A 151 13.30 -6.25 10.89
N TYR A 152 12.69 -6.09 9.72
CA TYR A 152 12.95 -7.02 8.61
C TYR A 152 14.42 -6.97 8.17
N ILE A 153 14.99 -5.77 8.04
CA ILE A 153 16.40 -5.60 7.67
C ILE A 153 17.29 -6.26 8.74
N LYS A 154 17.05 -5.91 10.02
CA LYS A 154 17.79 -6.48 11.16
C LYS A 154 17.81 -8.01 11.14
N LYS A 155 16.65 -8.64 11.01
CA LYS A 155 16.51 -10.10 10.93
C LYS A 155 17.26 -10.69 9.73
N ARG A 156 17.20 -10.02 8.57
CA ARG A 156 17.87 -10.52 7.36
C ARG A 156 19.38 -10.41 7.45
N LEU A 157 19.90 -9.34 8.02
CA LEU A 157 21.34 -9.17 8.24
C LEU A 157 21.88 -10.23 9.21
N ALA A 158 21.19 -10.44 10.34
CA ALA A 158 21.57 -11.46 11.32
C ALA A 158 21.56 -12.87 10.72
N THR A 159 20.50 -13.24 9.99
CA THR A 159 20.29 -14.63 9.55
C THR A 159 21.14 -15.03 8.36
N LYS A 160 21.33 -14.13 7.38
CA LYS A 160 21.99 -14.48 6.10
C LYS A 160 23.44 -14.08 6.00
N ASN A 161 23.86 -13.06 6.74
CA ASN A 161 25.22 -12.51 6.62
C ASN A 161 26.06 -12.74 7.88
N GLY A 162 25.52 -13.39 8.92
CA GLY A 162 26.22 -13.61 10.18
C GLY A 162 26.65 -12.32 10.91
N LEU A 163 26.07 -11.18 10.52
CA LEU A 163 26.38 -9.88 11.11
C LEU A 163 25.74 -9.76 12.48
N ASN A 164 26.53 -9.36 13.47
CA ASN A 164 25.99 -9.08 14.80
C ASN A 164 25.14 -7.78 14.74
N THR A 165 23.83 -7.94 14.86
CA THR A 165 22.86 -6.82 14.88
C THR A 165 22.23 -6.66 16.27
N ALA A 166 22.78 -7.32 17.28
CA ALA A 166 22.23 -7.29 18.65
C ALA A 166 22.26 -5.89 19.25
N ASP A 167 23.30 -5.11 18.90
CA ASP A 167 23.52 -3.77 19.45
C ASP A 167 22.67 -2.67 18.77
N ILE A 168 21.90 -3.02 17.72
CA ILE A 168 21.03 -2.07 17.02
C ILE A 168 19.67 -2.06 17.72
N GLU A 169 19.44 -1.08 18.59
CA GLU A 169 18.14 -0.79 19.16
C GLU A 169 17.32 0.08 18.20
N LEU A 170 16.14 -0.43 17.82
CA LEU A 170 15.19 0.30 16.98
C LEU A 170 14.07 0.84 17.86
N GLY A 171 13.85 2.14 17.82
CA GLY A 171 12.77 2.80 18.57
C GLY A 171 12.24 4.02 17.82
N ILE A 172 11.07 4.50 18.20
CA ILE A 172 10.48 5.76 17.71
C ILE A 172 10.66 6.79 18.84
N GLU A 173 11.16 7.98 18.49
CA GLU A 173 11.20 9.16 19.37
C GLU A 173 9.95 10.02 19.17
#